data_30c8534efafe0e09ff70fb1fc933b82a
#
_entry.id   30c8534efafe0e09ff70fb1fc933b82a
#
_cell.length_a   1.000
_cell.length_b   1.000
_cell.length_c   1.000
_cell.angle_alpha   90.00
_cell.angle_beta   90.00
_cell.angle_gamma   90.00
#
_symmetry.space_group_name_H-M   'P 1'
#
loop_
_entity.id
_entity.type
_entity.pdbx_description
1 polymer ?
#
loop_
_entity_poly.entity_id
_entity_poly.type
_entity_poly.pdbx_seq_one_letter_code
_entity_poly.pdbx_strand_id
1 'polypeptide(L)'
;MPRRTSFGILKAMRLRQRVDYVAVQSDGMKLHGRHVLALARRHPGTGPHGRLGLTVTKKVGNAVVRNRIKRLLREWLRLHGWVPAGWDMVLVAKDSAARQLHPDDFAPDLLRILRQLS
;
A
#
# COMPACT_ATOMS: atom_id res chain seq x y z
N MET A 1 -15.38 -18.92 12.09
CA MET A 1 -14.99 -18.41 11.57
C MET A 1 -14.26 -17.71 11.38
N PRO A 2 -13.97 -17.73 11.66
CA PRO A 2 -13.49 -16.61 11.50
C PRO A 2 -12.88 -16.38 10.39
N ARG A 3 -13.16 -16.71 9.80
CA ARG A 3 -12.92 -16.41 8.68
C ARG A 3 -12.38 -15.21 8.29
N ARG A 4 -12.66 -14.33 9.04
CA ARG A 4 -12.21 -13.03 8.76
C ARG A 4 -10.73 -12.94 8.81
N THR A 5 -10.08 -13.66 9.68
CA THR A 5 -8.64 -13.64 9.78
C THR A 5 -7.96 -14.20 8.54
N SER A 6 -8.62 -15.11 7.82
CA SER A 6 -8.02 -15.65 6.61
C SER A 6 -7.99 -14.61 5.48
N PHE A 7 -8.84 -13.58 5.57
CA PHE A 7 -8.85 -12.50 4.60
C PHE A 7 -8.26 -11.22 5.16
N GLY A 8 -7.90 -11.23 6.42
CA GLY A 8 -7.35 -10.05 7.06
C GLY A 8 -5.90 -9.83 6.69
N ILE A 9 -5.38 -8.68 7.09
CA ILE A 9 -4.01 -8.32 6.87
C ILE A 9 -3.22 -8.71 8.11
N LEU A 10 -2.34 -9.69 7.95
CA LEU A 10 -1.52 -10.18 9.04
C LEU A 10 -0.45 -9.15 9.40
N LYS A 11 0.03 -9.20 10.64
CA LYS A 11 1.10 -8.30 11.09
C LYS A 11 2.33 -8.39 10.19
N ALA A 12 2.67 -9.59 9.75
CA ALA A 12 3.83 -9.80 8.89
C ALA A 12 3.68 -9.17 7.51
N MET A 13 2.46 -8.79 7.14
CA MET A 13 2.17 -8.18 5.84
C MET A 13 2.16 -6.67 5.90
N ARG A 14 2.47 -6.08 7.04
CA ARG A 14 2.44 -4.63 7.20
C ARG A 14 3.78 -4.10 7.69
N LEU A 15 4.19 -2.97 7.13
CA LEU A 15 5.32 -2.22 7.65
C LEU A 15 4.83 -1.47 8.88
N ARG A 16 5.51 -1.64 10.00
CA ARG A 16 5.11 -0.99 11.26
C ARG A 16 6.24 -0.20 11.90
N GLN A 17 7.48 -0.52 11.56
CA GLN A 17 8.63 0.12 12.15
C GLN A 17 9.04 1.33 11.33
N ARG A 18 9.39 2.41 12.01
CA ARG A 18 9.86 3.60 11.32
C ARG A 18 11.09 3.31 10.46
N VAL A 19 11.99 2.45 10.96
CA VAL A 19 13.20 2.10 10.23
C VAL A 19 12.88 1.45 8.89
N ASP A 20 11.82 0.66 8.83
CA ASP A 20 11.41 0.02 7.57
C ASP A 20 10.88 1.04 6.58
N TYR A 21 10.09 2.00 7.04
CA TYR A 21 9.59 3.08 6.19
C TYR A 21 10.74 3.91 5.64
N VAL A 22 11.69 4.26 6.50
CA VAL A 22 12.84 5.05 6.08
C VAL A 22 13.66 4.31 5.02
N ALA A 23 13.87 3.01 5.21
CA ALA A 23 14.63 2.20 4.27
C ALA A 23 13.96 2.20 2.89
N VAL A 24 12.64 2.03 2.86
CA VAL A 24 11.91 2.02 1.59
C VAL A 24 11.96 3.41 0.94
N GLN A 25 11.79 4.46 1.73
CA GLN A 25 11.81 5.82 1.21
C GLN A 25 13.18 6.23 0.67
N SER A 26 14.26 5.74 1.30
CA SER A 26 15.61 6.11 0.89
C SER A 26 16.13 5.31 -0.28
N ASP A 27 15.87 4.00 -0.28
CA ASP A 27 16.45 3.08 -1.25
C ASP A 27 15.46 2.55 -2.27
N GLY A 28 14.17 2.78 -2.07
CA GLY A 28 13.15 2.24 -2.94
C GLY A 28 13.05 2.95 -4.26
N MET A 29 12.61 2.21 -5.27
CA MET A 29 12.29 2.84 -6.54
C MET A 29 10.93 3.50 -6.45
N LYS A 30 10.73 4.53 -7.26
CA LYS A 30 9.49 5.31 -7.26
C LYS A 30 8.65 4.96 -8.48
N LEU A 31 7.39 4.62 -8.24
CA LEU A 31 6.45 4.31 -9.31
C LEU A 31 5.26 5.26 -9.16
N HIS A 32 5.17 6.22 -10.07
CA HIS A 32 4.14 7.25 -9.98
C HIS A 32 2.82 6.79 -10.56
N GLY A 33 1.75 6.93 -9.79
CA GLY A 33 0.39 6.76 -10.26
C GLY A 33 -0.33 8.10 -10.25
N ARG A 34 -1.58 8.08 -10.67
CA ARG A 34 -2.40 9.28 -10.70
C ARG A 34 -2.77 9.75 -9.29
N HIS A 35 -3.15 8.81 -8.42
CA HIS A 35 -3.63 9.11 -7.08
C HIS A 35 -2.66 8.69 -5.99
N VAL A 36 -1.70 7.84 -6.31
CA VAL A 36 -0.73 7.36 -5.34
C VAL A 36 0.65 7.28 -5.98
N LEU A 37 1.66 7.43 -5.12
CA LEU A 37 3.05 7.17 -5.48
C LEU A 37 3.45 5.92 -4.71
N ALA A 38 4.03 4.93 -5.39
CA ALA A 38 4.54 3.75 -4.74
C ALA A 38 6.06 3.86 -4.60
N LEU A 39 6.54 3.55 -3.41
CA LEU A 39 7.95 3.40 -3.13
C LEU A 39 8.17 1.92 -2.84
N ALA A 40 9.04 1.26 -3.58
CA ALA A 40 9.20 -0.18 -3.44
C ALA A 40 10.68 -0.55 -3.34
N ARG A 41 11.00 -1.44 -2.38
CA ARG A 41 12.35 -1.89 -2.12
C ARG A 41 12.37 -3.40 -2.01
N ARG A 42 13.36 -4.03 -2.63
CA ARG A 42 13.52 -5.49 -2.49
C ARG A 42 13.89 -5.81 -1.05
N HIS A 43 13.22 -6.81 -0.51
CA HIS A 43 13.49 -7.26 0.84
C HIS A 43 13.28 -8.78 0.90
N PRO A 44 14.26 -9.55 0.42
CA PRO A 44 14.17 -11.02 0.46
C PRO A 44 13.98 -11.50 1.89
N GLY A 45 13.20 -12.55 2.07
CA GLY A 45 12.98 -13.08 3.40
C GLY A 45 11.75 -12.56 4.11
N THR A 46 10.91 -11.79 3.41
CA THR A 46 9.66 -11.32 4.02
C THR A 46 8.59 -12.42 4.15
N GLY A 47 8.90 -13.64 3.72
CA GLY A 47 7.94 -14.73 3.76
C GLY A 47 7.09 -14.77 2.49
N PRO A 48 5.91 -15.41 2.56
CA PRO A 48 5.08 -15.61 1.36
C PRO A 48 4.42 -14.33 0.82
N HIS A 49 4.43 -13.26 1.60
CA HIS A 49 3.79 -12.00 1.19
C HIS A 49 4.74 -10.84 1.39
N GLY A 50 4.69 -9.88 0.48
CA GLY A 50 5.36 -8.61 0.68
C GLY A 50 4.70 -7.80 1.78
N ARG A 51 5.37 -6.73 2.21
CA ARG A 51 4.87 -5.89 3.30
C ARG A 51 4.42 -4.55 2.74
N LEU A 52 3.30 -4.04 3.28
CA LEU A 52 2.68 -2.80 2.83
C LEU A 52 2.71 -1.75 3.93
N GLY A 53 3.14 -0.54 3.57
CA GLY A 53 2.98 0.63 4.41
C GLY A 53 2.13 1.65 3.67
N LEU A 54 1.42 2.47 4.41
CA LEU A 54 0.57 3.51 3.83
C LEU A 54 0.92 4.85 4.48
N THR A 55 1.11 5.86 3.66
CA THR A 55 1.37 7.22 4.12
C THR A 55 0.33 8.15 3.53
N VAL A 56 -0.48 8.75 4.40
CA VAL A 56 -1.46 9.74 3.99
C VAL A 56 -1.29 10.93 4.92
N THR A 57 -0.77 12.03 4.39
CA THR A 57 -0.46 13.19 5.20
C THR A 57 -1.68 14.04 5.47
N LYS A 58 -1.57 14.97 6.42
CA LYS A 58 -2.65 15.89 6.77
C LYS A 58 -3.03 16.80 5.62
N LYS A 59 -2.14 17.00 4.66
CA LYS A 59 -2.42 17.80 3.47
C LYS A 59 -3.54 17.20 2.63
N VAL A 60 -3.67 15.89 2.64
CA VAL A 60 -4.68 15.20 1.83
C VAL A 60 -6.08 15.38 2.40
N GLY A 61 -6.19 15.44 3.72
CA GLY A 61 -7.48 15.62 4.35
C GLY A 61 -7.43 15.35 5.85
N ASN A 62 -8.60 15.42 6.48
CA ASN A 62 -8.72 15.16 7.91
C ASN A 62 -8.62 13.65 8.19
N ALA A 63 -8.71 13.28 9.47
CA ALA A 63 -8.54 11.90 9.88
C ALA A 63 -9.54 10.94 9.21
N VAL A 64 -10.78 11.38 9.04
CA VAL A 64 -11.81 10.55 8.40
C VAL A 64 -11.42 10.26 6.95
N VAL A 65 -11.01 11.28 6.22
CA VAL A 65 -10.59 11.14 4.83
C VAL A 65 -9.36 10.25 4.74
N ARG A 66 -8.36 10.50 5.58
CA ARG A 66 -7.12 9.74 5.55
C ARG A 66 -7.36 8.26 5.85
N ASN A 67 -8.20 7.96 6.83
CA ASN A 67 -8.51 6.58 7.18
C ASN A 67 -9.29 5.88 6.08
N ARG A 68 -10.18 6.62 5.40
CA ARG A 68 -10.91 6.08 4.26
C ARG A 68 -9.95 5.68 3.14
N ILE A 69 -9.01 6.54 2.80
CA ILE A 69 -8.03 6.26 1.75
C ILE A 69 -7.24 4.99 2.09
N LYS A 70 -6.75 4.89 3.32
CA LYS A 70 -6.00 3.72 3.75
C LYS A 70 -6.84 2.45 3.62
N ARG A 71 -8.11 2.52 4.02
CA ARG A 71 -9.01 1.38 3.94
C ARG A 71 -9.23 0.97 2.49
N LEU A 72 -9.46 1.93 1.60
CA LEU A 72 -9.71 1.63 0.20
C LEU A 72 -8.50 0.96 -0.45
N LEU A 73 -7.30 1.46 -0.17
CA LEU A 73 -6.08 0.89 -0.74
C LEU A 73 -5.84 -0.53 -0.23
N ARG A 74 -5.99 -0.74 1.08
CA ARG A 74 -5.81 -2.09 1.65
C ARG A 74 -6.83 -3.06 1.11
N GLU A 75 -8.08 -2.62 0.97
CA GLU A 75 -9.15 -3.48 0.50
C GLU A 75 -8.91 -3.92 -0.94
N TRP A 76 -8.52 -2.99 -1.81
CA TRP A 76 -8.23 -3.35 -3.19
C TRP A 76 -7.10 -4.37 -3.27
N LEU A 77 -6.01 -4.11 -2.55
CA LEU A 77 -4.86 -5.00 -2.56
C LEU A 77 -5.19 -6.38 -1.98
N ARG A 78 -5.99 -6.40 -0.94
CA ARG A 78 -6.40 -7.67 -0.33
C ARG A 78 -7.23 -8.51 -1.29
N LEU A 79 -8.08 -7.87 -2.07
CA LEU A 79 -9.00 -8.58 -2.95
C LEU A 79 -8.42 -8.92 -4.32
N HIS A 80 -7.50 -8.10 -4.83
CA HIS A 80 -7.04 -8.24 -6.21
C HIS A 80 -5.57 -8.59 -6.37
N GLY A 81 -4.80 -8.55 -5.32
CA GLY A 81 -3.38 -8.88 -5.39
C GLY A 81 -2.60 -8.08 -4.36
N TRP A 82 -1.92 -8.78 -3.48
CA TRP A 82 -1.11 -8.15 -2.45
C TRP A 82 0.27 -7.79 -2.99
N VAL A 83 1.06 -7.09 -2.17
CA VAL A 83 2.46 -6.81 -2.49
C VAL A 83 3.17 -8.15 -2.70
N PRO A 84 3.87 -8.33 -3.82
CA PRO A 84 4.54 -9.61 -4.08
C PRO A 84 5.60 -9.93 -3.03
N ALA A 85 5.81 -11.21 -2.79
CA ALA A 85 6.84 -11.67 -1.87
C ALA A 85 8.20 -11.08 -2.26
N GLY A 86 8.99 -10.73 -1.28
CA GLY A 86 10.31 -10.16 -1.51
C GLY A 86 10.33 -8.66 -1.70
N TRP A 87 9.18 -8.00 -1.50
CA TRP A 87 9.09 -6.55 -1.62
C TRP A 87 8.53 -5.91 -0.37
N ASP A 88 9.03 -4.72 -0.06
CA ASP A 88 8.40 -3.79 0.86
C ASP A 88 7.90 -2.63 0.01
N MET A 89 6.65 -2.25 0.17
CA MET A 89 6.06 -1.18 -0.60
C MET A 89 5.37 -0.18 0.32
N VAL A 90 5.63 1.10 0.10
CA VAL A 90 4.91 2.17 0.77
C VAL A 90 4.12 2.92 -0.29
N LEU A 91 2.81 3.05 -0.08
CA LEU A 91 1.96 3.85 -0.93
C LEU A 91 1.75 5.20 -0.28
N VAL A 92 2.12 6.25 -1.00
CA VAL A 92 1.95 7.62 -0.53
C VAL A 92 0.78 8.23 -1.31
N ALA A 93 -0.26 8.63 -0.60
CA ALA A 93 -1.44 9.21 -1.24
C ALA A 93 -1.15 10.61 -1.73
N LYS A 94 -1.59 10.89 -2.96
CA LYS A 94 -1.55 12.24 -3.52
C LYS A 94 -2.85 12.96 -3.17
N ASP A 95 -2.89 14.26 -3.37
CA ASP A 95 -4.06 15.06 -3.03
C ASP A 95 -5.34 14.55 -3.70
N SER A 96 -5.24 14.10 -4.94
CA SER A 96 -6.40 13.60 -5.68
C SER A 96 -7.02 12.35 -5.06
N ALA A 97 -6.27 11.64 -4.21
CA ALA A 97 -6.80 10.46 -3.53
C ALA A 97 -7.98 10.80 -2.62
N ALA A 98 -8.02 12.05 -2.12
CA ALA A 98 -9.08 12.47 -1.21
C ALA A 98 -10.48 12.41 -1.85
N ARG A 99 -10.55 12.46 -3.17
CA ARG A 99 -11.83 12.45 -3.89
C ARG A 99 -12.26 11.06 -4.31
N GLN A 100 -11.45 10.05 -4.05
CA GLN A 100 -11.79 8.69 -4.44
C GLN A 100 -12.64 8.04 -3.35
N LEU A 101 -13.70 7.34 -3.75
CA LEU A 101 -14.68 6.80 -2.80
C LEU A 101 -14.77 5.28 -2.80
N HIS A 102 -14.20 4.64 -3.81
CA HIS A 102 -14.27 3.18 -3.95
C HIS A 102 -12.88 2.60 -4.16
N PRO A 103 -12.65 1.35 -3.71
CA PRO A 103 -11.34 0.71 -3.94
C PRO A 103 -10.96 0.71 -5.41
N ASP A 104 -11.91 0.47 -6.31
CA ASP A 104 -11.64 0.37 -7.74
C ASP A 104 -11.17 1.69 -8.36
N ASP A 105 -11.37 2.80 -7.68
CA ASP A 105 -10.87 4.08 -8.15
C ASP A 105 -9.35 4.11 -8.19
N PHE A 106 -8.71 3.23 -7.42
CA PHE A 106 -7.26 3.11 -7.39
C PHE A 106 -6.73 1.98 -8.29
N ALA A 107 -7.64 1.25 -8.94
CA ALA A 107 -7.25 0.07 -9.72
C ALA A 107 -6.21 0.35 -10.81
N PRO A 108 -6.35 1.39 -11.63
CA PRO A 108 -5.35 1.63 -12.68
C PRO A 108 -3.95 1.84 -12.12
N ASP A 109 -3.84 2.60 -11.02
CA ASP A 109 -2.56 2.85 -10.39
C ASP A 109 -1.99 1.55 -9.84
N LEU A 110 -2.80 0.82 -9.06
CA LEU A 110 -2.31 -0.36 -8.36
C LEU A 110 -1.98 -1.51 -9.31
N LEU A 111 -2.76 -1.69 -10.35
CA LEU A 111 -2.46 -2.71 -11.35
C LEU A 111 -1.12 -2.46 -12.02
N ARG A 112 -0.87 -1.21 -12.39
CA ARG A 112 0.39 -0.85 -13.02
C ARG A 112 1.56 -1.04 -12.07
N ILE A 113 1.39 -0.61 -10.82
CA ILE A 113 2.44 -0.73 -9.82
C ILE A 113 2.77 -2.21 -9.56
N LEU A 114 1.75 -3.03 -9.34
CA LEU A 114 1.98 -4.44 -9.07
C LEU A 114 2.63 -5.15 -10.26
N ARG A 115 2.27 -4.75 -11.47
CA ARG A 115 2.88 -5.32 -12.67
C ARG A 115 4.37 -5.04 -12.72
N GLN A 116 4.79 -3.87 -12.28
CA GLN A 116 6.20 -3.50 -12.24
C GLN A 116 6.97 -4.34 -11.23
N LEU A 117 6.32 -4.81 -10.18
CA LEU A 117 6.97 -5.59 -9.13
C LEU A 117 6.95 -7.10 -9.40
N SER A 118 6.23 -7.52 -10.41
CA SER A 118 6.09 -8.95 -10.71
C SER A 118 7.23 -9.48 -11.55
#